data_38cb32791562d55877eb1b946b7a8451
#
_entry.id   38cb32791562d55877eb1b946b7a8451
#
_cell.length_a   1.000
_cell.length_b   1.000
_cell.length_c   1.000
_cell.angle_alpha   90.00
_cell.angle_beta   90.00
_cell.angle_gamma   90.00
#
_symmetry.space_group_name_H-M   'P 1'
#
loop_
_entity.id
_entity.type
_entity.pdbx_description
1 polymer ?
#
loop_
_entity_poly.entity_id
_entity_poly.type
_entity_poly.pdbx_seq_one_letter_code
_entity_poly.pdbx_strand_id
1 'polypeptide(L)'
;GSELIVDVPSHRRTKDVSIAEDLVEEIGRIHGFNNITPQAPFFPIQRPAFNRQHQFERKAKTVLSENGYHEVYNYPLTSQKTEAVFGIDPDSAMRLLNPVAEHQDQMRRSLLAHFVQTLLENQKINLNFKVFEVGRTYYKSKSGEITEPIHLILGGSKKIESIGDSFFRLKSDLLKLFSRLQIPDIRWTPLTAEIEFYQHLKISAAVFSGQCKLGELYTFAPDFLDKRGLKGDVCIADLDFDELFSIKKQEFIYREPPKYPAVNFEVSLLMPEQAYFQEVQGIILGVDPLVKKVGFLDTFSPKEHVGKKSLSVSIEFRSMEKTLIPEDITSLQDKIVEVLANAGYHLRENREKA
;
A
#
# COMPACT_ATOMS: atom_id res chain seq x y z
N GLY A 1 3.12 -25.79 -55.88
CA GLY A 1 4.02 -26.22 -54.83
C GLY A 1 3.94 -27.73 -54.74
N SER A 2 5.04 -28.41 -54.61
CA SER A 2 5.10 -29.86 -54.37
C SER A 2 4.72 -30.12 -52.93
N GLU A 3 3.68 -30.91 -52.70
CA GLU A 3 3.24 -31.38 -51.39
C GLU A 3 4.08 -32.60 -50.98
N LEU A 4 4.58 -32.64 -49.78
CA LEU A 4 5.30 -33.75 -49.21
C LEU A 4 4.36 -34.55 -48.32
N ILE A 5 4.19 -35.83 -48.62
CA ILE A 5 3.46 -36.76 -47.77
C ILE A 5 4.49 -37.55 -46.96
N VAL A 6 4.41 -37.45 -45.63
CA VAL A 6 5.32 -38.13 -44.71
C VAL A 6 4.55 -39.09 -43.83
N ASP A 7 4.96 -40.38 -43.86
CA ASP A 7 4.43 -41.37 -42.90
C ASP A 7 5.37 -41.53 -41.71
N VAL A 8 4.87 -41.08 -40.53
CA VAL A 8 5.63 -41.14 -39.29
C VAL A 8 5.49 -42.50 -38.65
N PRO A 9 6.60 -43.21 -38.38
CA PRO A 9 6.55 -44.52 -37.70
C PRO A 9 5.83 -44.46 -36.34
N SER A 10 5.12 -45.53 -35.95
CA SER A 10 4.29 -45.55 -34.73
C SER A 10 5.03 -45.17 -33.45
N HIS A 11 6.30 -45.52 -33.32
CA HIS A 11 7.14 -45.21 -32.15
C HIS A 11 7.56 -43.73 -32.08
N ARG A 12 7.43 -42.97 -33.16
CA ARG A 12 7.72 -41.54 -33.20
C ARG A 12 6.46 -40.66 -33.30
N ARG A 13 5.33 -41.21 -33.67
CA ARG A 13 4.07 -40.48 -33.87
C ARG A 13 3.51 -39.90 -32.57
N THR A 14 3.77 -40.56 -31.40
CA THR A 14 3.25 -40.13 -30.14
C THR A 14 4.24 -39.25 -29.38
N LYS A 15 3.92 -37.94 -29.26
CA LYS A 15 4.70 -36.92 -28.51
C LYS A 15 6.10 -36.62 -29.06
N ASP A 16 6.38 -36.98 -30.32
CA ASP A 16 7.67 -36.74 -30.94
C ASP A 16 7.45 -36.00 -32.28
N VAL A 17 7.12 -36.65 -33.37
CA VAL A 17 6.87 -36.03 -34.68
C VAL A 17 5.36 -35.97 -34.90
N SER A 18 4.74 -34.80 -34.76
CA SER A 18 3.29 -34.62 -34.86
C SER A 18 2.85 -33.42 -35.68
N ILE A 19 3.72 -32.44 -35.91
CA ILE A 19 3.46 -31.21 -36.65
C ILE A 19 4.53 -31.00 -37.75
N ALA A 20 4.30 -30.06 -38.64
CA ALA A 20 5.23 -29.79 -39.76
C ALA A 20 6.60 -29.30 -39.27
N GLU A 21 6.63 -28.55 -38.18
CA GLU A 21 7.83 -28.02 -37.55
C GLU A 21 8.77 -29.11 -37.05
N ASP A 22 8.22 -30.25 -36.56
CA ASP A 22 9.01 -31.41 -36.15
C ASP A 22 9.74 -32.03 -37.35
N LEU A 23 9.11 -32.06 -38.53
CA LEU A 23 9.74 -32.49 -39.77
C LEU A 23 10.85 -31.54 -40.22
N VAL A 24 10.65 -30.24 -40.06
CA VAL A 24 11.69 -29.23 -40.34
C VAL A 24 12.90 -29.45 -39.44
N GLU A 25 12.69 -29.78 -38.16
CA GLU A 25 13.77 -30.12 -37.25
C GLU A 25 14.53 -31.38 -37.70
N GLU A 26 13.83 -32.44 -38.04
CA GLU A 26 14.46 -33.69 -38.53
C GLU A 26 15.29 -33.46 -39.81
N ILE A 27 14.77 -32.73 -40.79
CA ILE A 27 15.49 -32.38 -41.99
C ILE A 27 16.70 -31.48 -41.66
N GLY A 28 16.52 -30.47 -40.84
CA GLY A 28 17.56 -29.54 -40.39
C GLY A 28 18.71 -30.29 -39.70
N ARG A 29 18.38 -31.27 -38.85
CA ARG A 29 19.35 -32.08 -38.11
C ARG A 29 20.19 -32.93 -39.04
N ILE A 30 19.58 -33.56 -40.06
CA ILE A 30 20.29 -34.40 -41.07
C ILE A 30 21.12 -33.51 -42.02
N HIS A 31 20.56 -32.37 -42.46
CA HIS A 31 21.28 -31.40 -43.29
C HIS A 31 22.48 -30.77 -42.55
N GLY A 32 22.36 -30.66 -41.24
CA GLY A 32 23.30 -29.95 -40.35
C GLY A 32 22.98 -28.46 -40.21
N PHE A 33 22.62 -28.03 -39.03
CA PHE A 33 22.27 -26.63 -38.77
C PHE A 33 23.39 -25.64 -39.12
N ASN A 34 24.66 -26.05 -39.05
CA ASN A 34 25.79 -25.23 -39.45
C ASN A 34 25.84 -24.95 -40.96
N ASN A 35 25.13 -25.73 -41.80
CA ASN A 35 25.04 -25.53 -43.26
C ASN A 35 23.92 -24.55 -43.61
N ILE A 36 23.08 -24.14 -42.65
CA ILE A 36 22.00 -23.18 -42.89
C ILE A 36 22.56 -21.76 -42.67
N THR A 37 22.57 -20.97 -43.73
CA THR A 37 23.03 -19.58 -43.65
C THR A 37 22.01 -18.75 -42.85
N PRO A 38 22.38 -18.15 -41.69
CA PRO A 38 21.48 -17.30 -40.95
C PRO A 38 21.08 -16.07 -41.77
N GLN A 39 19.80 -15.78 -41.85
CA GLN A 39 19.29 -14.55 -42.43
C GLN A 39 18.69 -13.67 -41.33
N ALA A 40 19.20 -12.46 -41.22
CA ALA A 40 18.60 -11.50 -40.27
C ALA A 40 17.19 -11.13 -40.74
N PRO A 41 16.18 -11.24 -39.86
CA PRO A 41 14.83 -10.85 -40.22
C PRO A 41 14.75 -9.35 -40.45
N PHE A 42 13.97 -8.94 -41.46
CA PHE A 42 13.71 -7.54 -41.75
C PHE A 42 12.51 -7.06 -40.98
N PHE A 43 12.73 -6.17 -39.99
CA PHE A 43 11.66 -5.54 -39.22
C PHE A 43 11.66 -4.03 -39.43
N PRO A 44 10.50 -3.41 -39.63
CA PRO A 44 10.42 -1.95 -39.58
C PRO A 44 10.76 -1.45 -38.18
N ILE A 45 11.64 -0.46 -38.10
CA ILE A 45 11.94 0.21 -36.81
C ILE A 45 10.70 0.97 -36.41
N GLN A 46 10.02 0.48 -35.36
CA GLN A 46 8.87 1.12 -34.79
C GLN A 46 9.18 1.46 -33.31
N ARG A 47 8.69 2.62 -32.86
CA ARG A 47 8.78 2.97 -31.45
C ARG A 47 7.97 1.96 -30.65
N PRO A 48 8.55 1.30 -29.62
CA PRO A 48 7.81 0.38 -28.79
C PRO A 48 6.60 1.06 -28.14
N ALA A 49 5.50 0.33 -28.01
CA ALA A 49 4.34 0.82 -27.28
C ALA A 49 4.70 1.13 -25.81
N PHE A 50 4.26 2.27 -25.35
CA PHE A 50 4.53 2.73 -24.00
C PHE A 50 3.60 2.04 -23.00
N ASN A 51 4.12 1.14 -22.18
CA ASN A 51 3.36 0.49 -21.13
C ASN A 51 3.28 1.37 -19.88
N ARG A 52 2.18 2.09 -19.73
CA ARG A 52 1.95 3.02 -18.60
C ARG A 52 1.89 2.31 -17.25
N GLN A 53 1.27 1.11 -17.19
CA GLN A 53 1.15 0.34 -15.96
C GLN A 53 2.53 -0.13 -15.46
N HIS A 54 3.36 -0.66 -16.35
CA HIS A 54 4.72 -1.06 -15.99
C HIS A 54 5.58 0.12 -15.50
N GLN A 55 5.42 1.31 -16.09
CA GLN A 55 6.13 2.49 -15.63
C GLN A 55 5.63 2.98 -14.26
N PHE A 56 4.33 2.90 -14.02
CA PHE A 56 3.74 3.21 -12.72
C PHE A 56 4.26 2.24 -11.64
N GLU A 57 4.29 0.95 -11.94
CA GLU A 57 4.86 -0.07 -11.06
C GLU A 57 6.34 0.21 -10.76
N ARG A 58 7.14 0.48 -11.79
CA ARG A 58 8.55 0.82 -11.63
C ARG A 58 8.74 2.06 -10.75
N LYS A 59 7.92 3.09 -10.94
CA LYS A 59 7.95 4.30 -10.12
C LYS A 59 7.62 3.99 -8.65
N ALA A 60 6.59 3.18 -8.39
CA ALA A 60 6.24 2.77 -7.04
C ALA A 60 7.38 2.00 -6.36
N LYS A 61 7.96 1.00 -7.04
CA LYS A 61 9.10 0.22 -6.56
C LYS A 61 10.32 1.11 -6.26
N THR A 62 10.62 2.07 -7.13
CA THR A 62 11.71 3.04 -6.91
C THR A 62 11.47 3.85 -5.64
N VAL A 63 10.28 4.41 -5.45
CA VAL A 63 9.95 5.19 -4.25
C VAL A 63 10.06 4.36 -2.98
N LEU A 64 9.60 3.10 -2.99
CA LEU A 64 9.72 2.20 -1.84
C LEU A 64 11.17 1.87 -1.53
N SER A 65 11.99 1.57 -2.54
CA SER A 65 13.42 1.32 -2.37
C SER A 65 14.16 2.54 -1.82
N GLU A 66 13.87 3.75 -2.29
CA GLU A 66 14.40 5.02 -1.74
C GLU A 66 14.01 5.24 -0.27
N ASN A 67 12.87 4.68 0.18
CA ASN A 67 12.43 4.70 1.58
C ASN A 67 12.96 3.53 2.42
N GLY A 68 13.90 2.72 1.88
CA GLY A 68 14.58 1.65 2.59
C GLY A 68 13.80 0.33 2.64
N TYR A 69 12.88 0.10 1.73
CA TYR A 69 12.22 -1.19 1.55
C TYR A 69 13.01 -2.07 0.60
N HIS A 70 13.06 -3.37 0.88
CA HIS A 70 13.59 -4.39 -0.01
C HIS A 70 12.43 -5.09 -0.72
N GLU A 71 12.53 -5.24 -2.03
CA GLU A 71 11.56 -6.01 -2.79
C GLU A 71 11.72 -7.50 -2.52
N VAL A 72 10.60 -8.19 -2.32
CA VAL A 72 10.56 -9.65 -2.17
C VAL A 72 9.64 -10.24 -3.22
N TYR A 73 9.93 -11.47 -3.62
CA TYR A 73 9.15 -12.25 -4.57
C TYR A 73 8.75 -13.57 -3.93
N ASN A 74 7.47 -13.73 -3.67
CA ASN A 74 6.92 -14.98 -3.18
C ASN A 74 6.28 -15.75 -4.32
N TYR A 75 6.28 -17.08 -4.23
CA TYR A 75 5.63 -17.93 -5.21
C TYR A 75 4.12 -17.65 -5.28
N PRO A 76 3.54 -17.66 -6.50
CA PRO A 76 2.10 -17.53 -6.66
C PRO A 76 1.34 -18.80 -6.28
N LEU A 77 2.04 -19.91 -6.11
CA LEU A 77 1.49 -21.18 -5.69
C LEU A 77 1.50 -21.31 -4.17
N THR A 78 0.40 -21.78 -3.62
CA THR A 78 0.16 -21.90 -2.18
C THR A 78 -0.62 -23.18 -1.87
N SER A 79 -1.01 -23.36 -0.62
CA SER A 79 -1.90 -24.44 -0.20
C SER A 79 -3.06 -23.92 0.64
N GLN A 80 -4.14 -24.69 0.70
CA GLN A 80 -5.27 -24.41 1.58
C GLN A 80 -4.83 -24.20 3.04
N LYS A 81 -3.89 -25.00 3.53
CA LYS A 81 -3.35 -24.89 4.90
C LYS A 81 -2.69 -23.51 5.14
N THR A 82 -1.98 -23.00 4.16
CA THR A 82 -1.31 -21.69 4.24
C THR A 82 -2.32 -20.54 4.26
N GLU A 83 -3.32 -20.57 3.40
CA GLU A 83 -4.34 -19.53 3.31
C GLU A 83 -5.37 -19.57 4.45
N ALA A 84 -5.71 -20.76 4.95
CA ALA A 84 -6.63 -20.92 6.08
C ALA A 84 -6.19 -20.17 7.36
N VAL A 85 -4.89 -19.91 7.48
CA VAL A 85 -4.32 -19.08 8.57
C VAL A 85 -4.96 -17.70 8.64
N PHE A 86 -5.42 -17.18 7.51
CA PHE A 86 -6.03 -15.85 7.37
C PHE A 86 -7.54 -15.92 7.07
N GLY A 87 -8.18 -17.07 7.34
CA GLY A 87 -9.61 -17.23 7.15
C GLY A 87 -10.06 -17.22 5.68
N ILE A 88 -9.14 -17.39 4.74
CA ILE A 88 -9.47 -17.39 3.32
C ILE A 88 -10.28 -18.65 2.97
N ASP A 89 -11.46 -18.45 2.36
CA ASP A 89 -12.41 -19.52 2.04
C ASP A 89 -11.81 -20.53 1.03
N PRO A 90 -11.73 -21.83 1.37
CA PRO A 90 -11.17 -22.86 0.50
C PRO A 90 -11.96 -23.10 -0.79
N ASP A 91 -13.28 -22.82 -0.79
CA ASP A 91 -14.14 -23.15 -1.92
C ASP A 91 -13.94 -22.26 -3.15
N SER A 92 -13.34 -21.07 -2.96
CA SER A 92 -13.01 -20.15 -4.04
C SER A 92 -11.58 -20.34 -4.59
N ALA A 93 -10.85 -21.37 -4.15
CA ALA A 93 -9.48 -21.62 -4.57
C ALA A 93 -9.39 -22.07 -6.04
N MET A 94 -8.46 -21.48 -6.78
CA MET A 94 -8.08 -21.94 -8.12
C MET A 94 -7.01 -23.03 -7.98
N ARG A 95 -7.45 -24.29 -8.07
CA ARG A 95 -6.59 -25.46 -7.90
C ARG A 95 -5.90 -25.85 -9.20
N LEU A 96 -4.66 -26.34 -9.07
CA LEU A 96 -3.91 -26.92 -10.18
C LEU A 96 -4.43 -28.33 -10.48
N LEU A 97 -4.50 -28.67 -11.78
CA LEU A 97 -4.86 -30.03 -12.19
C LEU A 97 -3.77 -31.04 -11.84
N ASN A 98 -2.50 -30.64 -11.97
CA ASN A 98 -1.32 -31.48 -11.76
C ASN A 98 -0.31 -30.75 -10.86
N PRO A 99 -0.55 -30.63 -9.55
CA PRO A 99 0.39 -29.97 -8.64
C PRO A 99 1.70 -30.75 -8.54
N VAL A 100 2.82 -30.04 -8.56
CA VAL A 100 4.15 -30.66 -8.37
C VAL A 100 4.42 -31.03 -6.94
N ALA A 101 3.81 -30.30 -5.99
CA ALA A 101 3.95 -30.52 -4.55
C ALA A 101 2.64 -30.26 -3.82
N GLU A 102 2.35 -31.03 -2.78
CA GLU A 102 1.11 -30.93 -1.97
C GLU A 102 0.93 -29.55 -1.33
N HIS A 103 2.00 -28.85 -1.03
CA HIS A 103 1.97 -27.51 -0.42
C HIS A 103 1.92 -26.37 -1.47
N GLN A 104 1.75 -26.73 -2.74
CA GLN A 104 1.67 -25.80 -3.89
C GLN A 104 0.60 -26.27 -4.88
N ASP A 105 -0.60 -26.55 -4.35
CA ASP A 105 -1.70 -27.15 -5.12
C ASP A 105 -2.72 -26.13 -5.64
N GLN A 106 -2.57 -24.87 -5.28
CA GLN A 106 -3.50 -23.81 -5.69
C GLN A 106 -2.81 -22.46 -5.89
N MET A 107 -3.47 -21.56 -6.64
CA MET A 107 -3.03 -20.19 -6.82
C MET A 107 -3.40 -19.35 -5.59
N ARG A 108 -2.50 -18.42 -5.18
CA ARG A 108 -2.72 -17.52 -4.04
C ARG A 108 -3.83 -16.51 -4.31
N ARG A 109 -4.69 -16.26 -3.32
CA ARG A 109 -5.75 -15.24 -3.34
C ARG A 109 -5.39 -13.99 -2.55
N SER A 110 -4.30 -14.03 -1.80
CA SER A 110 -3.74 -12.90 -1.08
C SER A 110 -2.22 -12.99 -1.08
N LEU A 111 -1.55 -11.86 -1.05
CA LEU A 111 -0.10 -11.81 -0.83
C LEU A 111 0.24 -12.06 0.65
N LEU A 112 -0.72 -11.84 1.55
CA LEU A 112 -0.52 -11.77 3.01
C LEU A 112 0.12 -13.03 3.60
N ALA A 113 -0.34 -14.22 3.20
CA ALA A 113 0.12 -15.47 3.81
C ALA A 113 1.62 -15.71 3.62
N HIS A 114 2.10 -15.57 2.39
CA HIS A 114 3.54 -15.69 2.08
C HIS A 114 4.35 -14.49 2.58
N PHE A 115 3.77 -13.31 2.56
CA PHE A 115 4.42 -12.11 3.10
C PHE A 115 4.70 -12.25 4.59
N VAL A 116 3.75 -12.75 5.38
CA VAL A 116 3.95 -13.05 6.81
C VAL A 116 5.02 -14.12 7.02
N GLN A 117 5.07 -15.15 6.17
CA GLN A 117 6.15 -16.13 6.22
C GLN A 117 7.51 -15.47 5.96
N THR A 118 7.60 -14.61 4.96
CA THR A 118 8.81 -13.81 4.68
C THR A 118 9.23 -12.96 5.89
N LEU A 119 8.27 -12.34 6.60
CA LEU A 119 8.56 -11.60 7.83
C LEU A 119 9.14 -12.51 8.91
N LEU A 120 8.55 -13.68 9.14
CA LEU A 120 9.02 -14.67 10.13
C LEU A 120 10.44 -15.15 9.84
N GLU A 121 10.77 -15.39 8.59
CA GLU A 121 12.10 -15.85 8.18
C GLU A 121 13.16 -14.76 8.38
N ASN A 122 12.83 -13.53 7.98
CA ASN A 122 13.75 -12.39 8.14
C ASN A 122 13.96 -12.00 9.61
N GLN A 123 12.94 -12.12 10.46
CA GLN A 123 13.05 -11.85 11.90
C GLN A 123 14.07 -12.75 12.61
N LYS A 124 14.41 -13.92 12.06
CA LYS A 124 15.47 -14.78 12.60
C LYS A 124 16.87 -14.15 12.47
N ILE A 125 17.02 -13.25 11.50
CA ILE A 125 18.29 -12.59 11.18
C ILE A 125 18.33 -11.19 11.80
N ASN A 126 17.27 -10.39 11.58
CA ASN A 126 17.18 -9.02 12.04
C ASN A 126 15.71 -8.65 12.33
N LEU A 127 15.47 -7.95 13.45
CA LEU A 127 14.13 -7.45 13.80
C LEU A 127 13.79 -6.11 13.13
N ASN A 128 14.79 -5.39 12.58
CA ASN A 128 14.57 -4.07 11.99
C ASN A 128 14.74 -4.15 10.48
N PHE A 129 13.64 -4.36 9.77
CA PHE A 129 13.65 -4.41 8.30
C PHE A 129 12.29 -3.98 7.73
N LYS A 130 12.33 -3.60 6.45
CA LYS A 130 11.15 -3.24 5.66
C LYS A 130 11.19 -4.00 4.34
N VAL A 131 10.08 -4.60 3.96
CA VAL A 131 9.94 -5.35 2.70
C VAL A 131 8.65 -4.97 1.99
N PHE A 132 8.60 -5.19 0.69
CA PHE A 132 7.39 -5.05 -0.11
C PHE A 132 7.35 -6.07 -1.25
N GLU A 133 6.15 -6.37 -1.71
CA GLU A 133 5.89 -7.17 -2.90
C GLU A 133 4.79 -6.52 -3.73
N VAL A 134 5.02 -6.40 -5.05
CA VAL A 134 3.97 -6.15 -6.04
C VAL A 134 3.70 -7.46 -6.73
N GLY A 135 2.51 -8.00 -6.58
CA GLY A 135 2.20 -9.34 -7.06
C GLY A 135 0.75 -9.52 -7.47
N ARG A 136 0.51 -10.54 -8.29
CA ARG A 136 -0.84 -10.96 -8.68
C ARG A 136 -1.46 -11.86 -7.63
N THR A 137 -2.76 -11.72 -7.48
CA THR A 137 -3.64 -12.65 -6.78
C THR A 137 -4.64 -13.22 -7.78
N TYR A 138 -5.23 -14.37 -7.49
CA TYR A 138 -5.98 -15.11 -8.47
C TYR A 138 -7.35 -15.49 -7.93
N TYR A 139 -8.40 -15.09 -8.66
CA TYR A 139 -9.78 -15.34 -8.28
C TYR A 139 -10.51 -16.03 -9.42
N LYS A 140 -11.38 -16.96 -9.05
CA LYS A 140 -12.32 -17.60 -9.97
C LYS A 140 -13.73 -17.30 -9.50
N SER A 141 -14.52 -16.61 -10.32
CA SER A 141 -15.92 -16.34 -10.02
C SER A 141 -16.77 -17.60 -10.08
N LYS A 142 -17.98 -17.57 -9.52
CA LYS A 142 -18.94 -18.66 -9.64
C LYS A 142 -19.34 -18.94 -11.10
N SER A 143 -19.24 -17.94 -11.99
CA SER A 143 -19.45 -18.11 -13.44
C SER A 143 -18.27 -18.72 -14.18
N GLY A 144 -17.13 -18.93 -13.49
CA GLY A 144 -15.91 -19.49 -14.07
C GLY A 144 -14.95 -18.46 -14.63
N GLU A 145 -15.26 -17.18 -14.56
CA GLU A 145 -14.40 -16.08 -14.98
C GLU A 145 -13.17 -15.98 -14.05
N ILE A 146 -11.99 -15.81 -14.64
CA ILE A 146 -10.72 -15.69 -13.93
C ILE A 146 -10.30 -14.22 -13.95
N THR A 147 -9.94 -13.69 -12.76
CA THR A 147 -9.37 -12.37 -12.61
C THR A 147 -8.03 -12.45 -11.88
N GLU A 148 -7.09 -11.59 -12.28
CA GLU A 148 -5.72 -11.56 -11.77
C GLU A 148 -5.33 -10.14 -11.31
N PRO A 149 -6.01 -9.58 -10.29
CA PRO A 149 -5.68 -8.24 -9.81
C PRO A 149 -4.27 -8.18 -9.24
N ILE A 150 -3.66 -7.01 -9.37
CA ILE A 150 -2.34 -6.72 -8.83
C ILE A 150 -2.50 -6.03 -7.47
N HIS A 151 -1.80 -6.54 -6.48
CA HIS A 151 -1.72 -5.97 -5.15
C HIS A 151 -0.31 -5.47 -4.84
N LEU A 152 -0.22 -4.47 -3.97
CA LEU A 152 1.00 -4.04 -3.33
C LEU A 152 0.87 -4.30 -1.83
N ILE A 153 1.66 -5.23 -1.32
CA ILE A 153 1.81 -5.43 0.12
C ILE A 153 3.17 -4.89 0.56
N LEU A 154 3.18 -4.15 1.66
CA LEU A 154 4.42 -3.64 2.22
C LEU A 154 4.33 -3.59 3.75
N GLY A 155 5.47 -3.70 4.40
CA GLY A 155 5.52 -3.68 5.86
C GLY A 155 6.89 -4.08 6.37
N GLY A 156 6.92 -4.40 7.64
CA GLY A 156 8.17 -4.80 8.27
C GLY A 156 8.01 -5.03 9.75
N SER A 157 9.14 -5.24 10.38
CA SER A 157 9.25 -5.44 11.80
C SER A 157 10.23 -4.43 12.39
N LYS A 158 9.96 -4.01 13.61
CA LYS A 158 10.88 -3.19 14.40
C LYS A 158 10.91 -3.69 15.84
N LYS A 159 12.06 -3.54 16.50
CA LYS A 159 12.14 -3.73 17.95
C LYS A 159 11.16 -2.77 18.64
N ILE A 160 10.37 -3.27 19.58
CA ILE A 160 9.35 -2.46 20.27
C ILE A 160 10.04 -1.35 21.06
N GLU A 161 9.74 -0.10 20.70
CA GLU A 161 10.05 1.10 21.48
C GLU A 161 8.77 1.67 22.07
N SER A 162 7.71 1.68 21.26
CA SER A 162 6.35 2.03 21.61
C SER A 162 5.38 1.27 20.72
N ILE A 163 4.27 0.80 21.26
CA ILE A 163 3.23 0.09 20.50
C ILE A 163 2.59 1.08 19.51
N GLY A 164 2.59 0.72 18.23
CA GLY A 164 2.01 1.52 17.16
C GLY A 164 2.98 2.49 16.45
N ASP A 165 4.23 2.59 16.88
CA ASP A 165 5.24 3.40 16.16
C ASP A 165 5.40 2.96 14.72
N SER A 166 5.40 1.65 14.46
CA SER A 166 5.49 1.10 13.10
C SER A 166 4.29 1.49 12.24
N PHE A 167 3.10 1.60 12.83
CA PHE A 167 1.90 2.06 12.13
C PHE A 167 2.06 3.49 11.61
N PHE A 168 2.48 4.43 12.45
CA PHE A 168 2.66 5.83 12.03
C PHE A 168 3.82 6.01 11.06
N ARG A 169 4.88 5.23 11.19
CA ARG A 169 6.01 5.20 10.23
C ARG A 169 5.55 4.69 8.87
N LEU A 170 4.86 3.56 8.82
CA LEU A 170 4.33 3.00 7.58
C LEU A 170 3.30 3.94 6.94
N LYS A 171 2.42 4.56 7.74
CA LYS A 171 1.51 5.61 7.27
C LYS A 171 2.25 6.78 6.62
N SER A 172 3.35 7.23 7.22
CA SER A 172 4.20 8.29 6.66
C SER A 172 4.85 7.85 5.34
N ASP A 173 5.34 6.62 5.26
CA ASP A 173 5.95 6.08 4.03
C ASP A 173 4.91 5.92 2.92
N LEU A 174 3.68 5.52 3.25
CA LEU A 174 2.55 5.49 2.30
C LEU A 174 2.18 6.90 1.80
N LEU A 175 2.15 7.91 2.67
CA LEU A 175 1.89 9.28 2.25
C LEU A 175 2.96 9.80 1.27
N LYS A 176 4.23 9.45 1.48
CA LYS A 176 5.31 9.74 0.52
C LYS A 176 5.09 9.01 -0.80
N LEU A 177 4.73 7.72 -0.76
CA LEU A 177 4.42 6.92 -1.94
C LEU A 177 3.27 7.57 -2.74
N PHE A 178 2.14 7.86 -2.10
CA PHE A 178 0.98 8.48 -2.75
C PHE A 178 1.31 9.84 -3.34
N SER A 179 2.05 10.68 -2.62
CA SER A 179 2.52 11.97 -3.12
C SER A 179 3.38 11.83 -4.38
N ARG A 180 4.35 10.91 -4.38
CA ARG A 180 5.25 10.65 -5.52
C ARG A 180 4.51 10.03 -6.71
N LEU A 181 3.48 9.23 -6.44
CA LEU A 181 2.58 8.66 -7.45
C LEU A 181 1.48 9.64 -7.88
N GLN A 182 1.40 10.81 -7.27
CA GLN A 182 0.42 11.85 -7.55
C GLN A 182 -1.03 11.40 -7.29
N ILE A 183 -1.24 10.56 -6.26
CA ILE A 183 -2.57 10.14 -5.82
C ILE A 183 -3.18 11.26 -4.96
N PRO A 184 -4.32 11.85 -5.37
CA PRO A 184 -4.96 12.94 -4.63
C PRO A 184 -5.82 12.46 -3.46
N ASP A 185 -6.27 13.40 -2.64
CA ASP A 185 -7.37 13.28 -1.67
C ASP A 185 -7.28 12.08 -0.74
N ILE A 186 -6.09 11.84 -0.18
CA ILE A 186 -5.85 10.72 0.74
C ILE A 186 -6.56 10.94 2.06
N ARG A 187 -7.42 9.97 2.39
CA ARG A 187 -8.16 9.94 3.65
C ARG A 187 -7.98 8.59 4.35
N TRP A 188 -7.88 8.64 5.66
CA TRP A 188 -7.77 7.47 6.53
C TRP A 188 -9.03 7.33 7.37
N THR A 189 -9.55 6.12 7.47
CA THR A 189 -10.73 5.81 8.28
C THR A 189 -10.39 4.60 9.16
N PRO A 190 -10.63 4.65 10.48
CA PRO A 190 -10.44 3.49 11.33
C PRO A 190 -11.26 2.31 10.84
N LEU A 191 -10.69 1.12 10.89
CA LEU A 191 -11.43 -0.11 10.65
C LEU A 191 -12.19 -0.47 11.94
N THR A 192 -13.51 -0.39 11.91
CA THR A 192 -14.34 -0.66 13.10
C THR A 192 -15.37 -1.76 12.86
N ALA A 193 -15.89 -1.88 11.65
CA ALA A 193 -16.96 -2.82 11.29
C ALA A 193 -16.47 -4.03 10.45
N GLU A 194 -15.37 -3.88 9.75
CA GLU A 194 -14.82 -4.88 8.81
C GLU A 194 -13.41 -5.32 9.23
N ILE A 195 -13.20 -5.46 10.54
CA ILE A 195 -11.88 -5.82 11.04
C ILE A 195 -11.70 -7.34 11.03
N GLU A 196 -10.64 -7.80 10.43
CA GLU A 196 -10.29 -9.21 10.40
C GLU A 196 -9.71 -9.66 11.75
N PHE A 197 -9.91 -10.93 12.12
CA PHE A 197 -9.51 -11.47 13.42
C PHE A 197 -8.00 -11.36 13.71
N TYR A 198 -7.18 -11.24 12.67
CA TYR A 198 -5.73 -11.07 12.77
C TYR A 198 -5.29 -9.60 12.88
N GLN A 199 -6.19 -8.64 12.65
CA GLN A 199 -5.90 -7.21 12.72
C GLN A 199 -6.11 -6.66 14.13
N HIS A 200 -5.32 -5.67 14.50
CA HIS A 200 -5.43 -5.02 15.81
C HIS A 200 -6.64 -4.07 15.86
N LEU A 201 -7.52 -4.22 16.85
CA LEU A 201 -8.78 -3.49 16.97
C LEU A 201 -8.67 -1.95 17.00
N LYS A 202 -7.56 -1.41 17.49
CA LYS A 202 -7.36 0.04 17.66
C LYS A 202 -6.29 0.62 16.73
N ILE A 203 -5.47 -0.22 16.10
CA ILE A 203 -4.33 0.21 15.29
C ILE A 203 -4.48 -0.38 13.89
N SER A 204 -5.59 -0.01 13.25
CA SER A 204 -5.93 -0.38 11.89
C SER A 204 -6.76 0.71 11.21
N ALA A 205 -6.52 0.93 9.94
CA ALA A 205 -7.21 1.94 9.15
C ALA A 205 -7.35 1.52 7.69
N ALA A 206 -8.48 1.83 7.09
CA ALA A 206 -8.63 1.84 5.63
C ALA A 206 -8.09 3.15 5.05
N VAL A 207 -7.51 3.08 3.87
CA VAL A 207 -7.02 4.23 3.11
C VAL A 207 -7.85 4.42 1.85
N PHE A 208 -8.21 5.67 1.58
CA PHE A 208 -9.03 6.07 0.44
C PHE A 208 -8.36 7.20 -0.33
N SER A 209 -8.67 7.28 -1.62
CA SER A 209 -8.53 8.48 -2.44
C SER A 209 -9.92 8.92 -2.87
N GLY A 210 -10.41 10.05 -2.35
CA GLY A 210 -11.80 10.44 -2.49
C GLY A 210 -12.74 9.37 -1.92
N GLN A 211 -13.54 8.72 -2.78
CA GLN A 211 -14.46 7.63 -2.41
C GLN A 211 -13.89 6.23 -2.70
N CYS A 212 -12.77 6.13 -3.42
CA CYS A 212 -12.18 4.86 -3.79
C CYS A 212 -11.32 4.31 -2.63
N LYS A 213 -11.63 3.10 -2.14
CA LYS A 213 -10.81 2.38 -1.15
C LYS A 213 -9.56 1.86 -1.85
N LEU A 214 -8.40 2.28 -1.36
CA LEU A 214 -7.11 1.84 -1.88
C LEU A 214 -6.58 0.60 -1.18
N GLY A 215 -7.02 0.33 0.04
CA GLY A 215 -6.56 -0.78 0.85
C GLY A 215 -6.59 -0.50 2.34
N GLU A 216 -5.75 -1.21 3.07
CA GLU A 216 -5.73 -1.21 4.53
C GLU A 216 -4.31 -1.12 5.08
N LEU A 217 -4.19 -0.53 6.26
CA LEU A 217 -2.97 -0.43 7.06
C LEU A 217 -3.28 -0.87 8.48
N TYR A 218 -2.53 -1.84 9.01
CA TYR A 218 -2.79 -2.39 10.34
C TYR A 218 -1.54 -3.01 10.98
N THR A 219 -1.56 -3.09 12.31
CA THR A 219 -0.73 -4.02 13.07
C THR A 219 -1.51 -5.30 13.32
N PHE A 220 -0.84 -6.39 13.62
CA PHE A 220 -1.52 -7.63 13.99
C PHE A 220 -2.06 -7.59 15.41
N ALA A 221 -3.15 -8.33 15.64
CA ALA A 221 -3.65 -8.58 16.98
C ALA A 221 -2.59 -9.31 17.83
N PRO A 222 -2.44 -8.98 19.13
CA PRO A 222 -1.43 -9.61 20.00
C PRO A 222 -1.49 -11.14 20.00
N ASP A 223 -2.70 -11.70 20.11
CA ASP A 223 -2.91 -13.15 20.08
C ASP A 223 -2.45 -13.79 18.76
N PHE A 224 -2.58 -13.06 17.64
CA PHE A 224 -2.13 -13.54 16.35
C PHE A 224 -0.60 -13.52 16.27
N LEU A 225 0.04 -12.44 16.74
CA LEU A 225 1.51 -12.34 16.80
C LEU A 225 2.10 -13.48 17.61
N ASP A 226 1.56 -13.75 18.80
CA ASP A 226 2.04 -14.80 19.70
C ASP A 226 1.85 -16.20 19.08
N LYS A 227 0.68 -16.50 18.55
CA LYS A 227 0.38 -17.80 17.89
C LYS A 227 1.26 -18.06 16.67
N ARG A 228 1.73 -17.01 15.99
CA ARG A 228 2.60 -17.10 14.80
C ARG A 228 4.08 -16.98 15.13
N GLY A 229 4.43 -16.56 16.33
CA GLY A 229 5.82 -16.34 16.73
C GLY A 229 6.44 -15.09 16.09
N LEU A 230 5.59 -14.14 15.63
CA LEU A 230 6.03 -12.84 15.13
C LEU A 230 6.49 -11.98 16.32
N LYS A 231 7.66 -11.40 16.20
CA LYS A 231 8.28 -10.59 17.26
C LYS A 231 8.30 -9.11 16.87
N GLY A 232 8.32 -8.26 17.88
CA GLY A 232 8.44 -6.82 17.66
C GLY A 232 7.12 -6.15 17.28
N ASP A 233 7.20 -4.89 16.89
CA ASP A 233 6.09 -4.10 16.35
C ASP A 233 6.01 -4.34 14.83
N VAL A 234 5.04 -5.15 14.39
CA VAL A 234 4.86 -5.57 13.00
C VAL A 234 3.66 -4.86 12.42
N CYS A 235 3.89 -4.09 11.37
CA CYS A 235 2.84 -3.36 10.67
C CYS A 235 2.87 -3.67 9.17
N ILE A 236 1.68 -3.82 8.58
CA ILE A 236 1.50 -4.14 7.16
C ILE A 236 0.50 -3.18 6.54
N ALA A 237 0.73 -2.84 5.26
CA ALA A 237 -0.27 -2.28 4.38
C ALA A 237 -0.49 -3.22 3.20
N ASP A 238 -1.75 -3.48 2.89
CA ASP A 238 -2.20 -4.22 1.71
C ASP A 238 -3.07 -3.31 0.84
N LEU A 239 -2.61 -3.04 -0.37
CA LEU A 239 -3.19 -2.05 -1.27
C LEU A 239 -3.57 -2.70 -2.60
N ASP A 240 -4.72 -2.32 -3.14
CA ASP A 240 -5.10 -2.60 -4.51
C ASP A 240 -4.26 -1.75 -5.47
N PHE A 241 -3.35 -2.39 -6.19
CA PHE A 241 -2.42 -1.69 -7.07
C PHE A 241 -3.07 -1.26 -8.39
N ASP A 242 -4.06 -2.02 -8.86
CA ASP A 242 -4.82 -1.67 -10.05
C ASP A 242 -5.70 -0.44 -9.79
N GLU A 243 -6.32 -0.34 -8.61
CA GLU A 243 -7.03 0.86 -8.17
C GLU A 243 -6.08 2.07 -8.05
N LEU A 244 -4.90 1.89 -7.44
CA LEU A 244 -3.88 2.93 -7.41
C LEU A 244 -3.49 3.42 -8.81
N PHE A 245 -3.40 2.51 -9.77
CA PHE A 245 -3.08 2.86 -11.16
C PHE A 245 -4.24 3.59 -11.85
N SER A 246 -5.48 3.18 -11.60
CA SER A 246 -6.69 3.69 -12.27
C SER A 246 -7.05 5.12 -11.88
N ILE A 247 -6.72 5.55 -10.65
CA ILE A 247 -7.04 6.89 -10.14
C ILE A 247 -6.44 7.97 -11.03
N LYS A 248 -7.26 9.00 -11.33
CA LYS A 248 -6.79 10.19 -12.02
C LYS A 248 -5.72 10.90 -11.19
N LYS A 249 -4.51 10.98 -11.75
CA LYS A 249 -3.38 11.59 -11.07
C LYS A 249 -3.57 13.11 -10.96
N GLN A 250 -3.14 13.67 -9.83
CA GLN A 250 -3.07 15.11 -9.67
C GLN A 250 -1.93 15.66 -10.52
N GLU A 251 -2.22 16.64 -11.36
CA GLU A 251 -1.17 17.33 -12.11
C GLU A 251 -0.29 18.14 -11.17
N PHE A 252 1.01 18.10 -11.41
CA PHE A 252 1.93 18.98 -10.69
C PHE A 252 1.78 20.41 -11.21
N ILE A 253 1.24 21.29 -10.35
CA ILE A 253 1.15 22.71 -10.64
C ILE A 253 2.25 23.41 -9.84
N TYR A 254 3.18 24.05 -10.55
CA TYR A 254 4.18 24.91 -9.90
C TYR A 254 3.48 26.03 -9.15
N ARG A 255 3.85 26.22 -7.89
CA ARG A 255 3.44 27.38 -7.09
C ARG A 255 4.69 28.12 -6.64
N GLU A 256 4.71 29.43 -6.87
CA GLU A 256 5.81 30.26 -6.42
C GLU A 256 5.96 30.14 -4.89
N PRO A 257 7.20 29.97 -4.38
CA PRO A 257 7.41 29.96 -2.93
C PRO A 257 6.91 31.26 -2.30
N PRO A 258 6.30 31.16 -1.11
CA PRO A 258 5.78 32.36 -0.43
C PRO A 258 6.90 33.36 -0.13
N LYS A 259 6.66 34.62 -0.44
CA LYS A 259 7.61 35.74 -0.18
C LYS A 259 7.62 36.18 1.28
N TYR A 260 6.51 35.98 2.00
CA TYR A 260 6.33 36.46 3.35
C TYR A 260 6.46 35.32 4.37
N PRO A 261 6.98 35.60 5.58
CA PRO A 261 7.16 34.57 6.60
C PRO A 261 5.83 34.03 7.11
N ALA A 262 5.85 32.77 7.55
CA ALA A 262 4.74 32.18 8.26
C ALA A 262 4.77 32.56 9.74
N VAL A 263 3.60 32.57 10.36
CA VAL A 263 3.44 32.67 11.82
C VAL A 263 2.83 31.37 12.31
N ASN A 264 3.44 30.77 13.34
CA ASN A 264 2.94 29.55 13.95
C ASN A 264 2.19 29.87 15.24
N PHE A 265 1.07 29.22 15.42
CA PHE A 265 0.26 29.26 16.61
C PHE A 265 0.04 27.83 17.13
N GLU A 266 0.29 27.62 18.41
CA GLU A 266 0.08 26.32 19.05
C GLU A 266 -1.11 26.39 19.99
N VAL A 267 -1.97 25.37 19.94
CA VAL A 267 -3.14 25.29 20.78
C VAL A 267 -3.33 23.87 21.28
N SER A 268 -3.70 23.75 22.55
CA SER A 268 -4.07 22.48 23.18
C SER A 268 -5.56 22.46 23.44
N LEU A 269 -6.22 21.41 22.97
CA LEU A 269 -7.66 21.22 23.00
C LEU A 269 -8.01 20.04 23.91
N LEU A 270 -9.06 20.16 24.68
CA LEU A 270 -9.69 19.05 25.37
C LEU A 270 -10.86 18.54 24.54
N MET A 271 -10.82 17.28 24.14
CA MET A 271 -11.77 16.69 23.21
C MET A 271 -12.20 15.28 23.66
N PRO A 272 -13.33 14.73 23.16
CA PRO A 272 -13.70 13.34 23.40
C PRO A 272 -12.60 12.37 22.99
N GLU A 273 -12.45 11.26 23.73
CA GLU A 273 -11.39 10.28 23.44
C GLU A 273 -11.51 9.68 22.02
N GLN A 274 -12.73 9.53 21.50
CA GLN A 274 -13.00 8.97 20.18
C GLN A 274 -12.84 9.97 19.03
N ALA A 275 -12.75 11.28 19.28
CA ALA A 275 -12.60 12.28 18.23
C ALA A 275 -11.22 12.20 17.57
N TYR A 276 -11.15 12.44 16.26
CA TYR A 276 -9.91 12.28 15.49
C TYR A 276 -9.25 13.62 15.18
N PHE A 277 -7.91 13.63 15.12
CA PHE A 277 -7.14 14.80 14.69
C PHE A 277 -7.60 15.34 13.33
N GLN A 278 -7.99 14.46 12.39
CA GLN A 278 -8.43 14.85 11.05
C GLN A 278 -9.71 15.71 11.08
N GLU A 279 -10.60 15.49 12.04
CA GLU A 279 -11.80 16.31 12.22
C GLU A 279 -11.42 17.74 12.65
N VAL A 280 -10.57 17.85 13.67
CA VAL A 280 -10.04 19.13 14.14
C VAL A 280 -9.27 19.84 13.05
N GLN A 281 -8.43 19.11 12.30
CA GLN A 281 -7.66 19.64 11.18
C GLN A 281 -8.58 20.21 10.08
N GLY A 282 -9.64 19.49 9.72
CA GLY A 282 -10.60 19.93 8.71
C GLY A 282 -11.35 21.20 9.15
N ILE A 283 -11.76 21.28 10.40
CA ILE A 283 -12.42 22.47 10.96
C ILE A 283 -11.48 23.67 10.89
N ILE A 284 -10.26 23.55 11.39
CA ILE A 284 -9.29 24.65 11.43
C ILE A 284 -8.91 25.15 10.03
N LEU A 285 -8.67 24.23 9.09
CA LEU A 285 -8.34 24.58 7.69
C LEU A 285 -9.49 25.28 6.97
N GLY A 286 -10.72 25.05 7.40
CA GLY A 286 -11.93 25.71 6.85
C GLY A 286 -12.22 27.11 7.38
N VAL A 287 -11.51 27.57 8.43
CA VAL A 287 -11.83 28.86 9.08
C VAL A 287 -11.45 30.07 8.22
N ASP A 288 -10.25 30.04 7.62
CA ASP A 288 -9.74 31.19 6.87
C ASP A 288 -8.69 30.73 5.84
N PRO A 289 -8.65 31.31 4.63
CA PRO A 289 -7.63 31.02 3.62
C PRO A 289 -6.18 31.29 4.06
N LEU A 290 -5.95 32.09 5.10
CA LEU A 290 -4.64 32.34 5.68
C LEU A 290 -4.11 31.16 6.49
N VAL A 291 -4.96 30.23 6.92
CA VAL A 291 -4.55 28.96 7.54
C VAL A 291 -4.02 28.05 6.46
N LYS A 292 -2.71 27.81 6.44
CA LYS A 292 -2.06 27.00 5.39
C LYS A 292 -1.79 25.57 5.81
N LYS A 293 -1.55 25.35 7.09
CA LYS A 293 -1.19 24.02 7.60
C LYS A 293 -1.64 23.87 9.04
N VAL A 294 -2.10 22.65 9.37
CA VAL A 294 -2.36 22.23 10.74
C VAL A 294 -1.57 20.97 10.98
N GLY A 295 -0.66 21.01 11.95
CA GLY A 295 0.22 19.91 12.33
C GLY A 295 -0.19 19.30 13.66
N PHE A 296 -0.07 17.99 13.78
CA PHE A 296 -0.18 17.28 15.05
C PHE A 296 1.11 17.52 15.86
N LEU A 297 0.97 17.86 17.13
CA LEU A 297 2.10 17.99 18.05
C LEU A 297 2.12 16.83 19.05
N ASP A 298 1.05 16.69 19.84
CA ASP A 298 0.99 15.72 20.92
C ASP A 298 -0.45 15.36 21.27
N THR A 299 -0.64 14.21 21.91
CA THR A 299 -1.90 13.79 22.50
C THR A 299 -1.67 12.97 23.76
N PHE A 300 -2.45 13.23 24.80
CA PHE A 300 -2.44 12.43 26.01
C PHE A 300 -3.81 12.45 26.68
N SER A 301 -4.10 11.45 27.51
CA SER A 301 -5.34 11.35 28.28
C SER A 301 -5.11 11.86 29.70
N PRO A 302 -5.60 13.07 30.04
CA PRO A 302 -5.46 13.63 31.40
C PRO A 302 -6.25 12.79 32.38
N LYS A 303 -5.63 12.42 33.50
CA LYS A 303 -6.31 11.64 34.56
C LYS A 303 -7.53 12.34 35.16
N GLU A 304 -7.54 13.66 35.10
CA GLU A 304 -8.60 14.53 35.67
C GLU A 304 -9.86 14.61 34.78
N HIS A 305 -9.77 14.18 33.51
CA HIS A 305 -10.86 14.25 32.54
C HIS A 305 -11.14 12.89 31.93
N VAL A 306 -11.83 12.03 32.67
CA VAL A 306 -12.21 10.68 32.19
C VAL A 306 -13.05 10.76 30.92
N GLY A 307 -12.70 9.96 29.90
CA GLY A 307 -13.37 9.93 28.59
C GLY A 307 -12.98 11.08 27.64
N LYS A 308 -11.99 11.91 28.04
CA LYS A 308 -11.45 12.97 27.19
C LYS A 308 -9.94 12.81 26.99
N LYS A 309 -9.45 13.30 25.88
CA LYS A 309 -8.02 13.44 25.60
C LYS A 309 -7.66 14.90 25.33
N SER A 310 -6.42 15.25 25.62
CA SER A 310 -5.83 16.51 25.21
C SER A 310 -5.13 16.32 23.87
N LEU A 311 -5.41 17.17 22.90
CA LEU A 311 -4.74 17.21 21.59
C LEU A 311 -4.06 18.56 21.44
N SER A 312 -2.75 18.56 21.19
CA SER A 312 -1.99 19.76 20.87
C SER A 312 -1.71 19.80 19.36
N VAL A 313 -2.00 20.95 18.75
CA VAL A 313 -1.81 21.17 17.32
C VAL A 313 -1.03 22.46 17.07
N SER A 314 -0.23 22.47 16.00
CA SER A 314 0.39 23.68 15.45
C SER A 314 -0.37 24.14 14.22
N ILE A 315 -0.61 25.45 14.12
CA ILE A 315 -1.36 26.08 13.04
C ILE A 315 -0.44 27.09 12.37
N GLU A 316 -0.20 26.92 11.08
CA GLU A 316 0.60 27.85 10.28
C GLU A 316 -0.31 28.86 9.57
N PHE A 317 -0.14 30.12 9.90
CA PHE A 317 -0.75 31.25 9.20
C PHE A 317 0.23 31.83 8.20
N ARG A 318 -0.23 32.10 6.97
CA ARG A 318 0.60 32.74 5.95
C ARG A 318 -0.23 33.47 4.91
N SER A 319 0.20 34.69 4.57
CA SER A 319 -0.32 35.43 3.44
C SER A 319 0.64 35.37 2.24
N MET A 320 0.10 35.40 1.02
CA MET A 320 0.88 35.53 -0.21
C MET A 320 1.10 37.01 -0.61
N GLU A 321 0.41 37.93 0.05
CA GLU A 321 0.34 39.36 -0.34
C GLU A 321 1.09 40.28 0.62
N LYS A 322 1.10 39.97 1.94
CA LYS A 322 1.69 40.82 2.98
C LYS A 322 2.25 40.04 4.14
N THR A 323 3.11 40.63 4.93
CA THR A 323 3.46 40.14 6.26
C THR A 323 2.27 40.32 7.20
N LEU A 324 1.91 39.24 7.93
CA LEU A 324 0.82 39.28 8.92
C LEU A 324 1.23 40.15 10.11
N ILE A 325 0.36 41.05 10.54
CA ILE A 325 0.54 41.89 11.72
C ILE A 325 -0.15 41.23 12.95
N PRO A 326 0.21 41.62 14.19
CA PRO A 326 -0.36 40.99 15.39
C PRO A 326 -1.89 40.99 15.44
N GLU A 327 -2.54 42.04 14.93
CA GLU A 327 -4.00 42.17 14.90
C GLU A 327 -4.66 41.13 13.97
N ASP A 328 -4.04 40.90 12.79
CA ASP A 328 -4.49 39.83 11.85
C ASP A 328 -4.43 38.47 12.55
N ILE A 329 -3.36 38.20 13.31
CA ILE A 329 -3.11 36.92 13.99
C ILE A 329 -4.11 36.70 15.12
N THR A 330 -4.31 37.70 15.98
CA THR A 330 -5.27 37.62 17.11
C THR A 330 -6.67 37.36 16.59
N SER A 331 -7.11 38.07 15.55
CA SER A 331 -8.43 37.86 14.95
C SER A 331 -8.60 36.43 14.41
N LEU A 332 -7.55 35.83 13.80
CA LEU A 332 -7.57 34.43 13.34
C LEU A 332 -7.63 33.44 14.49
N GLN A 333 -6.86 33.69 15.55
CA GLN A 333 -6.85 32.86 16.75
C GLN A 333 -8.25 32.82 17.41
N ASP A 334 -8.86 33.99 17.60
CA ASP A 334 -10.19 34.11 18.20
C ASP A 334 -11.25 33.36 17.38
N LYS A 335 -11.24 33.52 16.03
CA LYS A 335 -12.14 32.77 15.14
C LYS A 335 -11.96 31.26 15.25
N ILE A 336 -10.71 30.80 15.27
CA ILE A 336 -10.42 29.35 15.38
C ILE A 336 -10.92 28.81 16.70
N VAL A 337 -10.67 29.52 17.80
CA VAL A 337 -11.14 29.12 19.14
C VAL A 337 -12.66 29.05 19.19
N GLU A 338 -13.35 30.05 18.64
CA GLU A 338 -14.81 30.09 18.58
C GLU A 338 -15.39 28.91 17.78
N VAL A 339 -14.87 28.64 16.57
CA VAL A 339 -15.34 27.55 15.71
C VAL A 339 -15.09 26.20 16.35
N LEU A 340 -13.94 26.01 17.01
CA LEU A 340 -13.62 24.78 17.74
C LEU A 340 -14.54 24.59 18.95
N ALA A 341 -14.82 25.65 19.71
CA ALA A 341 -15.74 25.60 20.85
C ALA A 341 -17.17 25.22 20.40
N ASN A 342 -17.64 25.77 19.28
CA ASN A 342 -18.93 25.43 18.69
C ASN A 342 -19.00 23.96 18.22
N ALA A 343 -17.86 23.37 17.85
CA ALA A 343 -17.74 21.96 17.49
C ALA A 343 -17.56 21.03 18.72
N GLY A 344 -17.55 21.60 19.95
CA GLY A 344 -17.42 20.84 21.19
C GLY A 344 -15.96 20.57 21.61
N TYR A 345 -14.99 21.24 20.99
CA TYR A 345 -13.57 21.17 21.33
C TYR A 345 -13.15 22.43 22.09
N HIS A 346 -12.79 22.28 23.35
CA HIS A 346 -12.51 23.41 24.23
C HIS A 346 -11.00 23.56 24.45
N LEU A 347 -10.55 24.82 24.62
CA LEU A 347 -9.18 25.08 25.03
C LEU A 347 -8.88 24.38 26.33
N ARG A 348 -7.73 23.73 26.42
CA ARG A 348 -7.21 23.28 27.68
C ARG A 348 -6.58 24.47 28.41
N GLU A 349 -7.18 24.90 29.53
CA GLU A 349 -6.57 25.89 30.41
C GLU A 349 -5.27 25.33 30.98
N ASN A 350 -4.13 25.96 30.66
CA ASN A 350 -2.90 25.72 31.41
C ASN A 350 -3.11 26.30 32.80
N ARG A 351 -3.39 25.45 33.76
CA ARG A 351 -3.14 25.87 35.16
C ARG A 351 -1.62 26.04 35.28
N GLU A 352 -1.15 27.27 35.22
CA GLU A 352 0.17 27.63 35.70
C GLU A 352 0.26 27.07 37.12
N LYS A 353 1.23 26.18 37.34
CA LYS A 353 1.58 25.77 38.69
C LYS A 353 2.11 27.03 39.41
N ALA A 354 1.31 27.54 40.35
CA ALA A 354 1.80 28.47 41.35
C ALA A 354 2.83 27.78 42.26
#